data_f954d06d308f7a828f7288f0daff118f
#
_entry.id   f954d06d308f7a828f7288f0daff118f
#
_cell.length_a   1.000
_cell.length_b   1.000
_cell.length_c   1.000
_cell.angle_alpha   90.00
_cell.angle_beta   90.00
_cell.angle_gamma   90.00
#
_symmetry.space_group_name_H-M   'P 1'
#
loop_
_entity.id
_entity.type
_entity.pdbx_description
1 polymer ?
#
loop_
_entity_poly.entity_id
_entity_poly.type
_entity_poly.pdbx_seq_one_letter_code
_entity_poly.pdbx_strand_id
1 'polypeptide(L)'
;MNRVSTKVRVPDLAVMKERGERIVMLTAYDATMARLLDRAGIDLLLVGDSLGNVILGLDTTIPVSLDAILHHTRAVTQGANRALVVADMPFLTYQLSVEQAMGNAARLFQEAGAAAVKIEGGRPIAETVRRLTAAGLPVMGHVGLTPQHVHRLGGMRQQARSTWYSAARFSPLATPSISGTATRAPRSSR
;
A
#
# COMPACT_ATOMS: atom_id res chain seq x y z
N MET A 1 -2.50 -16.36 23.57
CA MET A 1 -1.85 -15.08 23.93
C MET A 1 -2.81 -13.95 23.57
N ASN A 2 -3.42 -13.30 24.57
CA ASN A 2 -4.26 -12.11 24.33
C ASN A 2 -3.37 -10.97 23.86
N ARG A 3 -3.33 -10.69 22.57
CA ARG A 3 -2.79 -9.42 22.07
C ARG A 3 -3.74 -8.33 22.57
N VAL A 4 -3.26 -7.49 23.47
CA VAL A 4 -3.98 -6.34 24.03
C VAL A 4 -4.52 -5.49 22.87
N SER A 5 -5.76 -5.04 22.98
CA SER A 5 -6.57 -4.39 21.93
C SER A 5 -6.14 -2.95 21.61
N THR A 6 -4.85 -2.67 21.54
CA THR A 6 -4.35 -1.36 21.12
C THR A 6 -4.36 -1.25 19.60
N LYS A 7 -4.84 -0.12 19.09
CA LYS A 7 -4.87 0.18 17.66
C LYS A 7 -3.46 0.14 17.07
N VAL A 8 -3.26 -0.63 16.01
CA VAL A 8 -1.99 -0.70 15.28
C VAL A 8 -1.74 0.62 14.57
N ARG A 9 -0.54 1.17 14.76
CA ARG A 9 -0.09 2.41 14.14
C ARG A 9 1.14 2.15 13.28
N VAL A 10 1.44 3.07 12.37
CA VAL A 10 2.61 2.92 11.48
C VAL A 10 3.93 2.70 12.23
N PRO A 11 4.26 3.39 13.34
CA PRO A 11 5.47 3.11 14.11
C PRO A 11 5.52 1.70 14.70
N ASP A 12 4.37 1.11 15.05
CA ASP A 12 4.31 -0.24 15.62
C ASP A 12 4.80 -1.29 14.62
N LEU A 13 4.60 -1.05 13.31
CA LEU A 13 5.07 -1.96 12.25
C LEU A 13 6.60 -2.02 12.20
N ALA A 14 7.28 -0.91 12.46
CA ALA A 14 8.74 -0.89 12.55
C ALA A 14 9.24 -1.71 13.74
N VAL A 15 8.60 -1.54 14.90
CA VAL A 15 8.90 -2.32 16.12
C VAL A 15 8.65 -3.81 15.91
N MET A 16 7.53 -4.18 15.28
CA MET A 16 7.23 -5.58 14.95
C MET A 16 8.32 -6.17 14.05
N LYS A 17 8.75 -5.42 13.03
CA LYS A 17 9.83 -5.85 12.14
C LYS A 17 11.16 -6.04 12.88
N GLU A 18 11.55 -5.12 13.75
CA GLU A 18 12.77 -5.23 14.57
C GLU A 18 12.76 -6.45 15.49
N ARG A 19 11.57 -6.83 16.00
CA ARG A 19 11.38 -8.02 16.82
C ARG A 19 11.25 -9.32 16.04
N GLY A 20 11.30 -9.27 14.70
CA GLY A 20 11.06 -10.45 13.85
C GLY A 20 9.62 -10.96 13.89
N GLU A 21 8.68 -10.14 14.36
CA GLU A 21 7.25 -10.48 14.37
C GLU A 21 6.68 -10.38 12.95
N ARG A 22 5.81 -11.35 12.59
CA ARG A 22 5.13 -11.30 11.29
C ARG A 22 4.02 -10.26 11.32
N ILE A 23 4.00 -9.40 10.30
CA ILE A 23 2.93 -8.46 10.04
C ILE A 23 1.97 -9.10 9.05
N VAL A 24 0.70 -9.25 9.43
CA VAL A 24 -0.31 -9.89 8.60
C VAL A 24 -1.24 -8.82 8.01
N MET A 25 -1.36 -8.81 6.68
CA MET A 25 -2.25 -7.91 5.96
C MET A 25 -3.20 -8.71 5.06
N LEU A 26 -4.48 -8.37 5.12
CA LEU A 26 -5.53 -8.93 4.25
C LEU A 26 -6.37 -7.80 3.64
N THR A 27 -6.99 -8.09 2.49
CA THR A 27 -7.97 -7.19 1.88
C THR A 27 -9.31 -7.26 2.61
N ALA A 28 -9.99 -6.13 2.72
CA ALA A 28 -11.36 -6.02 3.18
C ALA A 28 -12.07 -4.90 2.41
N TYR A 29 -13.38 -5.07 2.17
CA TYR A 29 -14.14 -4.13 1.36
C TYR A 29 -15.46 -3.68 2.02
N ASP A 30 -15.80 -4.21 3.19
CA ASP A 30 -16.99 -3.86 3.95
C ASP A 30 -16.74 -3.95 5.46
N ALA A 31 -17.66 -3.37 6.24
CA ALA A 31 -17.57 -3.31 7.69
C ALA A 31 -17.67 -4.68 8.37
N THR A 32 -18.38 -5.63 7.79
CA THR A 32 -18.56 -6.96 8.36
C THR A 32 -17.29 -7.79 8.26
N MET A 33 -16.70 -7.84 7.04
CA MET A 33 -15.42 -8.50 6.83
C MET A 33 -14.31 -7.84 7.65
N ALA A 34 -14.26 -6.50 7.66
CA ALA A 34 -13.30 -5.77 8.48
C ALA A 34 -13.38 -6.18 9.96
N ARG A 35 -14.57 -6.25 10.54
CA ARG A 35 -14.79 -6.67 11.93
C ARG A 35 -14.33 -8.09 12.21
N LEU A 36 -14.58 -9.01 11.28
CA LEU A 36 -14.16 -10.42 11.41
C LEU A 36 -12.63 -10.53 11.41
N LEU A 37 -11.98 -9.86 10.46
CA LEU A 37 -10.52 -9.87 10.33
C LEU A 37 -9.84 -9.15 11.50
N ASP A 38 -10.41 -8.04 11.96
CA ASP A 38 -9.91 -7.28 13.11
C ASP A 38 -9.94 -8.13 14.39
N ARG A 39 -11.05 -8.85 14.64
CA ARG A 39 -11.18 -9.79 15.75
C ARG A 39 -10.23 -10.99 15.63
N ALA A 40 -9.93 -11.43 14.41
CA ALA A 40 -8.95 -12.47 14.15
C ALA A 40 -7.50 -12.03 14.40
N GLY A 41 -7.28 -10.74 14.69
CA GLY A 41 -5.97 -10.18 15.02
C GLY A 41 -5.12 -9.80 13.80
N ILE A 42 -5.72 -9.57 12.65
CA ILE A 42 -5.02 -9.05 11.46
C ILE A 42 -4.48 -7.65 11.76
N ASP A 43 -3.23 -7.38 11.38
CA ASP A 43 -2.55 -6.13 11.72
C ASP A 43 -2.91 -4.98 10.78
N LEU A 44 -3.06 -5.28 9.47
CA LEU A 44 -3.44 -4.30 8.46
C LEU A 44 -4.62 -4.80 7.62
N LEU A 45 -5.53 -3.90 7.30
CA LEU A 45 -6.60 -4.11 6.32
C LEU A 45 -6.35 -3.23 5.11
N LEU A 46 -6.30 -3.84 3.92
CA LEU A 46 -6.13 -3.13 2.65
C LEU A 46 -7.47 -3.00 1.95
N VAL A 47 -7.87 -1.78 1.66
CA VAL A 47 -8.92 -1.50 0.68
C VAL A 47 -8.23 -1.31 -0.67
N GLY A 48 -8.05 -2.42 -1.38
CA GLY A 48 -7.33 -2.46 -2.65
C GLY A 48 -8.19 -2.12 -3.86
N ASP A 49 -7.59 -1.57 -4.91
CA ASP A 49 -8.27 -1.40 -6.21
C ASP A 49 -8.69 -2.73 -6.85
N SER A 50 -8.15 -3.86 -6.34
CA SER A 50 -8.66 -5.21 -6.62
C SER A 50 -10.15 -5.39 -6.29
N LEU A 51 -10.80 -4.43 -5.57
CA LEU A 51 -12.26 -4.38 -5.46
C LEU A 51 -12.94 -4.39 -6.85
N GLY A 52 -12.27 -3.82 -7.86
CA GLY A 52 -12.74 -3.87 -9.25
C GLY A 52 -13.03 -5.29 -9.71
N ASN A 53 -12.08 -6.20 -9.45
CA ASN A 53 -12.23 -7.61 -9.85
C ASN A 53 -13.18 -8.38 -8.92
N VAL A 54 -13.00 -8.26 -7.59
CA VAL A 54 -13.67 -9.16 -6.64
C VAL A 54 -15.04 -8.68 -6.17
N ILE A 55 -15.33 -7.39 -6.26
CA ILE A 55 -16.60 -6.80 -5.85
C ILE A 55 -17.43 -6.35 -7.05
N LEU A 56 -16.78 -5.66 -8.01
CA LEU A 56 -17.47 -5.07 -9.16
C LEU A 56 -17.50 -6.00 -10.40
N GLY A 57 -16.76 -7.12 -10.38
CA GLY A 57 -16.71 -8.09 -11.48
C GLY A 57 -16.01 -7.57 -12.74
N LEU A 58 -15.13 -6.59 -12.60
CA LEU A 58 -14.35 -6.03 -13.70
C LEU A 58 -13.15 -6.90 -14.05
N ASP A 59 -12.73 -6.93 -15.30
CA ASP A 59 -11.55 -7.70 -15.75
C ASP A 59 -10.23 -7.11 -15.24
N THR A 60 -10.19 -5.79 -14.99
CA THR A 60 -8.99 -5.08 -14.52
C THR A 60 -9.33 -4.08 -13.43
N THR A 61 -8.31 -3.60 -12.73
CA THR A 61 -8.47 -2.56 -11.69
C THR A 61 -8.53 -1.13 -12.27
N ILE A 62 -8.23 -0.97 -13.57
CA ILE A 62 -8.14 0.35 -14.23
C ILE A 62 -9.42 1.21 -14.11
N PRO A 63 -10.63 0.66 -14.23
CA PRO A 63 -11.84 1.47 -14.14
C PRO A 63 -12.23 1.89 -12.70
N VAL A 64 -11.52 1.42 -11.69
CA VAL A 64 -11.87 1.73 -10.29
C VAL A 64 -11.64 3.21 -10.01
N SER A 65 -12.72 3.89 -9.58
CA SER A 65 -12.67 5.31 -9.23
C SER A 65 -12.16 5.54 -7.80
N LEU A 66 -11.67 6.75 -7.53
CA LEU A 66 -11.33 7.18 -6.17
C LEU A 66 -12.57 7.13 -5.25
N ASP A 67 -13.76 7.49 -5.76
CA ASP A 67 -14.98 7.48 -4.95
C ASP A 67 -15.41 6.06 -4.55
N ALA A 68 -15.14 5.06 -5.39
CA ALA A 68 -15.33 3.66 -5.02
C ALA A 68 -14.39 3.26 -3.86
N ILE A 69 -13.10 3.62 -3.94
CA ILE A 69 -12.17 3.38 -2.84
C ILE A 69 -12.58 4.14 -1.57
N LEU A 70 -13.00 5.39 -1.68
CA LEU A 70 -13.51 6.18 -0.54
C LEU A 70 -14.72 5.48 0.12
N HIS A 71 -15.69 5.02 -0.68
CA HIS A 71 -16.87 4.33 -0.17
C HIS A 71 -16.50 3.08 0.63
N HIS A 72 -15.70 2.21 0.04
CA HIS A 72 -15.28 0.97 0.68
C HIS A 72 -14.35 1.22 1.88
N THR A 73 -13.46 2.22 1.79
CA THR A 73 -12.59 2.58 2.92
C THR A 73 -13.39 3.05 4.12
N ARG A 74 -14.41 3.89 3.94
CA ARG A 74 -15.34 4.29 5.03
C ARG A 74 -15.98 3.08 5.68
N ALA A 75 -16.45 2.13 4.89
CA ALA A 75 -17.07 0.91 5.43
C ALA A 75 -16.06 0.08 6.25
N VAL A 76 -14.85 -0.11 5.75
CA VAL A 76 -13.78 -0.86 6.44
C VAL A 76 -13.34 -0.17 7.72
N THR A 77 -13.14 1.15 7.72
CA THR A 77 -12.74 1.91 8.92
C THR A 77 -13.79 1.86 10.01
N GLN A 78 -15.08 1.81 9.69
CA GLN A 78 -16.17 1.60 10.66
C GLN A 78 -16.18 0.18 11.26
N GLY A 79 -15.60 -0.79 10.59
CA GLY A 79 -15.49 -2.16 11.08
C GLY A 79 -14.20 -2.46 11.86
N ALA A 80 -13.14 -1.69 11.63
CA ALA A 80 -11.81 -1.91 12.19
C ALA A 80 -11.57 -1.08 13.46
N ASN A 81 -11.34 -1.76 14.59
CA ASN A 81 -10.99 -1.10 15.85
C ASN A 81 -9.48 -1.10 16.10
N ARG A 82 -8.82 -2.23 15.81
CA ARG A 82 -7.40 -2.45 16.06
C ARG A 82 -6.56 -2.30 14.78
N ALA A 83 -6.97 -2.94 13.69
CA ALA A 83 -6.19 -3.00 12.46
C ALA A 83 -5.95 -1.63 11.84
N LEU A 84 -4.75 -1.43 11.30
CA LEU A 84 -4.40 -0.23 10.53
C LEU A 84 -5.03 -0.37 9.12
N VAL A 85 -5.85 0.61 8.73
CA VAL A 85 -6.50 0.60 7.41
C VAL A 85 -5.65 1.35 6.41
N VAL A 86 -5.30 0.67 5.31
CA VAL A 86 -4.57 1.20 4.15
C VAL A 86 -5.54 1.29 2.97
N ALA A 87 -5.58 2.42 2.29
CA ALA A 87 -6.40 2.61 1.10
C ALA A 87 -5.53 2.72 -0.16
N ASP A 88 -5.86 1.97 -1.20
CA ASP A 88 -5.21 2.14 -2.51
C ASP A 88 -5.57 3.49 -3.13
N MET A 89 -4.62 4.09 -3.81
CA MET A 89 -4.87 5.16 -4.76
C MET A 89 -5.04 4.55 -6.15
N PRO A 90 -6.24 4.62 -6.75
CA PRO A 90 -6.51 4.02 -8.05
C PRO A 90 -5.68 4.61 -9.19
N PHE A 91 -5.70 3.91 -10.32
CA PHE A 91 -5.03 4.34 -11.54
C PHE A 91 -5.38 5.80 -11.90
N LEU A 92 -4.36 6.59 -12.28
CA LEU A 92 -4.42 8.02 -12.63
C LEU A 92 -4.91 8.97 -11.52
N THR A 93 -4.97 8.53 -10.26
CA THR A 93 -5.30 9.41 -9.14
C THR A 93 -4.07 10.03 -8.46
N TYR A 94 -2.86 9.60 -8.83
CA TYR A 94 -1.60 10.09 -8.26
C TYR A 94 -0.46 10.23 -9.29
N GLN A 95 -0.69 9.85 -10.54
CA GLN A 95 0.35 9.83 -11.58
C GLN A 95 0.44 11.15 -12.38
N LEU A 96 -0.61 11.98 -12.38
CA LEU A 96 -0.65 13.19 -13.21
C LEU A 96 0.18 14.32 -12.60
N SER A 97 0.06 14.56 -11.31
CA SER A 97 0.87 15.55 -10.59
C SER A 97 0.95 15.22 -9.09
N VAL A 98 1.92 15.81 -8.40
CA VAL A 98 2.07 15.70 -6.95
C VAL A 98 0.88 16.34 -6.23
N GLU A 99 0.39 17.48 -6.72
CA GLU A 99 -0.75 18.20 -6.16
C GLU A 99 -2.03 17.36 -6.22
N GLN A 100 -2.27 16.70 -7.35
CA GLN A 100 -3.38 15.77 -7.50
C GLN A 100 -3.26 14.61 -6.49
N ALA A 101 -2.09 14.01 -6.40
CA ALA A 101 -1.83 12.92 -5.45
C ALA A 101 -2.09 13.36 -4.00
N MET A 102 -1.61 14.55 -3.62
CA MET A 102 -1.83 15.15 -2.29
C MET A 102 -3.31 15.35 -2.00
N GLY A 103 -4.06 15.96 -2.93
CA GLY A 103 -5.49 16.20 -2.77
C GLY A 103 -6.29 14.89 -2.65
N ASN A 104 -6.00 13.90 -3.49
CA ASN A 104 -6.67 12.60 -3.46
C ASN A 104 -6.32 11.79 -2.21
N ALA A 105 -5.05 11.80 -1.79
CA ALA A 105 -4.66 11.18 -0.53
C ALA A 105 -5.34 11.85 0.66
N ALA A 106 -5.39 13.19 0.72
CA ALA A 106 -6.08 13.92 1.77
C ALA A 106 -7.55 13.49 1.91
N ARG A 107 -8.27 13.28 0.79
CA ARG A 107 -9.63 12.76 0.81
C ARG A 107 -9.72 11.38 1.49
N LEU A 108 -8.79 10.46 1.20
CA LEU A 108 -8.76 9.13 1.81
C LEU A 108 -8.56 9.19 3.33
N PHE A 109 -7.74 10.11 3.81
CA PHE A 109 -7.55 10.32 5.26
C PHE A 109 -8.73 11.04 5.90
N GLN A 110 -9.16 12.16 5.34
CA GLN A 110 -10.14 13.05 5.98
C GLN A 110 -11.57 12.55 5.85
N GLU A 111 -11.93 12.03 4.66
CA GLU A 111 -13.31 11.61 4.38
C GLU A 111 -13.53 10.13 4.70
N ALA A 112 -12.51 9.27 4.57
CA ALA A 112 -12.66 7.83 4.73
C ALA A 112 -11.93 7.24 5.94
N GLY A 113 -11.09 8.04 6.63
CA GLY A 113 -10.40 7.62 7.85
C GLY A 113 -9.26 6.61 7.63
N ALA A 114 -8.69 6.55 6.42
CA ALA A 114 -7.50 5.75 6.16
C ALA A 114 -6.33 6.21 7.05
N ALA A 115 -5.47 5.28 7.46
CA ALA A 115 -4.26 5.57 8.24
C ALA A 115 -2.98 5.55 7.39
N ALA A 116 -3.07 5.04 6.16
CA ALA A 116 -2.03 5.09 5.14
C ALA A 116 -2.67 4.98 3.75
N VAL A 117 -1.95 5.41 2.71
CA VAL A 117 -2.31 5.15 1.32
C VAL A 117 -1.33 4.18 0.69
N LYS A 118 -1.80 3.36 -0.28
CA LYS A 118 -0.93 2.54 -1.11
C LYS A 118 -0.87 3.12 -2.53
N ILE A 119 0.33 3.14 -3.11
CA ILE A 119 0.56 3.58 -4.50
C ILE A 119 1.50 2.62 -5.21
N GLU A 120 1.29 2.43 -6.50
CA GLU A 120 2.08 1.54 -7.35
C GLU A 120 3.11 2.30 -8.16
N GLY A 121 4.31 1.73 -8.25
CA GLY A 121 5.40 2.25 -9.06
C GLY A 121 6.74 2.16 -8.33
N GLY A 122 7.71 2.87 -8.84
CA GLY A 122 9.07 2.91 -8.29
C GLY A 122 9.62 4.32 -8.46
N ARG A 123 10.80 4.42 -9.13
CA ARG A 123 11.46 5.70 -9.36
C ARG A 123 10.54 6.81 -9.92
N PRO A 124 9.63 6.57 -10.89
CA PRO A 124 8.77 7.63 -11.44
C PRO A 124 7.87 8.32 -10.42
N ILE A 125 7.48 7.65 -9.34
CA ILE A 125 6.59 8.21 -8.30
C ILE A 125 7.34 8.59 -7.02
N ALA A 126 8.68 8.54 -7.02
CA ALA A 126 9.48 8.80 -5.81
C ALA A 126 9.25 10.20 -5.23
N GLU A 127 9.09 11.22 -6.08
CA GLU A 127 8.80 12.58 -5.63
C GLU A 127 7.42 12.68 -5.00
N THR A 128 6.41 12.02 -5.58
CA THR A 128 5.07 11.93 -4.98
C THR A 128 5.13 11.30 -3.59
N VAL A 129 5.85 10.17 -3.42
CA VAL A 129 6.06 9.54 -2.12
C VAL A 129 6.70 10.50 -1.14
N ARG A 130 7.78 11.17 -1.55
CA ARG A 130 8.51 12.11 -0.71
C ARG A 130 7.60 13.25 -0.22
N ARG A 131 6.78 13.81 -1.10
CA ARG A 131 5.86 14.92 -0.74
C ARG A 131 4.72 14.46 0.17
N LEU A 132 4.12 13.30 -0.09
CA LEU A 132 3.10 12.71 0.77
C LEU A 132 3.65 12.46 2.19
N THR A 133 4.80 11.81 2.29
CA THR A 133 5.42 11.50 3.59
C THR A 133 5.88 12.75 4.33
N ALA A 134 6.42 13.75 3.63
CA ALA A 134 6.81 15.04 4.23
C ALA A 134 5.59 15.81 4.78
N ALA A 135 4.40 15.62 4.21
CA ALA A 135 3.15 16.17 4.71
C ALA A 135 2.53 15.35 5.86
N GLY A 136 3.19 14.27 6.30
CA GLY A 136 2.70 13.42 7.38
C GLY A 136 1.72 12.32 6.94
N LEU A 137 1.57 12.08 5.63
CA LEU A 137 0.71 11.02 5.09
C LEU A 137 1.54 9.74 4.89
N PRO A 138 1.33 8.67 5.67
CA PRO A 138 2.05 7.42 5.49
C PRO A 138 1.75 6.77 4.13
N VAL A 139 2.80 6.25 3.47
CA VAL A 139 2.69 5.64 2.15
C VAL A 139 3.23 4.22 2.16
N MET A 140 2.44 3.30 1.63
CA MET A 140 2.85 1.95 1.25
C MET A 140 3.18 1.93 -0.23
N GLY A 141 4.44 1.63 -0.57
CA GLY A 141 4.87 1.47 -1.96
C GLY A 141 4.64 0.04 -2.46
N HIS A 142 4.09 -0.11 -3.67
CA HIS A 142 3.98 -1.39 -4.36
C HIS A 142 4.89 -1.40 -5.58
N VAL A 143 5.83 -2.32 -5.62
CA VAL A 143 6.81 -2.50 -6.69
C VAL A 143 6.78 -3.94 -7.20
N GLY A 144 7.27 -4.16 -8.42
CA GLY A 144 7.24 -5.46 -9.07
C GLY A 144 6.09 -5.58 -10.07
N LEU A 145 5.23 -6.58 -9.92
CA LEU A 145 4.02 -6.68 -10.73
C LEU A 145 2.97 -5.70 -10.21
N THR A 146 2.73 -4.67 -10.98
CA THR A 146 1.79 -3.59 -10.66
C THR A 146 0.56 -3.69 -11.56
N PRO A 147 -0.61 -4.11 -11.04
CA PRO A 147 -1.84 -4.29 -11.82
C PRO A 147 -2.28 -3.04 -12.59
N GLN A 148 -2.05 -1.86 -12.04
CA GLN A 148 -2.35 -0.59 -12.71
C GLN A 148 -1.53 -0.37 -14.00
N HIS A 149 -0.44 -1.10 -14.18
CA HIS A 149 0.39 -1.06 -15.39
C HIS A 149 0.15 -2.26 -16.34
N VAL A 150 -0.95 -2.98 -16.19
CA VAL A 150 -1.24 -4.22 -16.94
C VAL A 150 -1.12 -4.05 -18.46
N HIS A 151 -1.58 -2.94 -19.01
CA HIS A 151 -1.49 -2.66 -20.45
C HIS A 151 -0.03 -2.46 -20.90
N ARG A 152 0.78 -1.74 -20.13
CA ARG A 152 2.22 -1.56 -20.40
C ARG A 152 3.01 -2.85 -20.27
N LEU A 153 2.61 -3.73 -19.35
CA LEU A 153 3.29 -4.99 -19.06
C LEU A 153 2.85 -6.14 -20.00
N GLY A 154 1.80 -5.92 -20.79
CA GLY A 154 1.25 -6.93 -21.68
C GLY A 154 0.59 -8.10 -20.93
N GLY A 155 -0.06 -7.82 -19.82
CA GLY A 155 -0.76 -8.76 -18.94
C GLY A 155 -0.05 -8.99 -17.62
N MET A 156 -0.57 -9.94 -16.82
CA MET A 156 -0.07 -10.30 -15.49
C MET A 156 1.18 -11.19 -15.59
N ARG A 157 2.29 -10.62 -16.00
CA ARG A 157 3.57 -11.32 -16.14
C ARG A 157 4.47 -11.04 -14.95
N GLN A 158 5.11 -12.08 -14.41
CA GLN A 158 6.07 -11.94 -13.32
C GLN A 158 7.16 -10.91 -13.69
N GLN A 159 7.28 -9.90 -12.87
CA GLN A 159 8.30 -8.86 -12.95
C GLN A 159 9.41 -9.15 -11.93
N ALA A 160 10.60 -8.53 -12.14
CA ALA A 160 11.69 -8.57 -11.18
C ALA A 160 12.15 -9.98 -10.77
N ARG A 161 12.98 -10.57 -11.62
CA ARG A 161 13.68 -11.84 -11.31
C ARG A 161 14.85 -11.68 -10.33
N SER A 162 15.14 -10.48 -9.82
CA SER A 162 16.19 -10.22 -8.86
C SER A 162 15.58 -9.86 -7.49
N THR A 163 16.24 -10.29 -6.42
CA THR A 163 15.87 -10.09 -5.01
C THR A 163 15.62 -8.64 -4.58
N TRP A 164 15.99 -7.65 -5.40
CA TRP A 164 15.81 -6.23 -5.11
C TRP A 164 14.37 -5.71 -5.23
N TYR A 165 13.48 -6.45 -5.87
CA TYR A 165 12.12 -6.00 -6.19
C TYR A 165 10.99 -6.72 -5.42
N SER A 166 11.31 -7.76 -4.68
CA SER A 166 10.31 -8.64 -4.05
C SER A 166 9.82 -8.18 -2.67
N ALA A 167 10.26 -7.02 -2.18
CA ALA A 167 9.84 -6.52 -0.88
C ALA A 167 8.99 -5.26 -1.02
N ALA A 168 7.71 -5.36 -0.68
CA ALA A 168 6.94 -4.20 -0.25
C ALA A 168 7.64 -3.64 1.00
N ARG A 169 8.31 -2.50 0.87
CA ARG A 169 8.95 -1.84 2.02
C ARG A 169 8.01 -0.80 2.57
N PHE A 170 7.52 -1.03 3.75
CA PHE A 170 7.08 0.03 4.65
C PHE A 170 8.33 0.80 5.07
N SER A 171 8.48 2.04 4.63
CA SER A 171 9.52 2.93 5.13
C SER A 171 8.88 4.01 5.98
N PRO A 172 8.94 3.91 7.31
CA PRO A 172 8.68 5.06 8.15
C PRO A 172 9.94 5.94 8.06
N LEU A 173 9.80 7.14 7.50
CA LEU A 173 10.81 8.19 7.55
C LEU A 173 12.24 7.73 7.16
N ALA A 174 12.48 7.47 5.89
CA ALA A 174 13.83 7.37 5.37
C ALA A 174 14.12 8.56 4.47
N THR A 175 14.92 9.50 4.97
CA THR A 175 15.70 10.38 4.11
C THR A 175 16.52 9.51 3.16
N PRO A 176 16.58 9.81 1.84
CA PRO A 176 17.40 9.05 0.93
C PRO A 176 18.87 9.38 1.19
N SER A 177 19.59 8.50 1.87
CA SER A 177 21.04 8.51 1.77
C SER A 177 21.43 7.84 0.45
N ILE A 178 21.74 8.64 -0.54
CA ILE A 178 22.38 8.18 -1.76
C ILE A 178 23.87 8.00 -1.44
N SER A 179 24.27 6.81 -1.06
CA SER A 179 25.67 6.37 -1.13
C SER A 179 25.71 4.85 -1.22
N GLY A 180 26.07 4.36 -2.36
CA GLY A 180 26.26 2.92 -2.61
C GLY A 180 26.83 2.72 -4.01
N THR A 181 28.13 2.98 -4.17
CA THR A 181 28.94 2.53 -5.30
C THR A 181 28.76 1.04 -5.51
N ALA A 182 28.22 0.66 -6.64
CA ALA A 182 28.11 -0.73 -7.06
C ALA A 182 29.52 -1.25 -7.40
N THR A 183 30.12 -2.02 -6.51
CA THR A 183 31.27 -2.85 -6.83
C THR A 183 30.77 -4.10 -7.57
N ARG A 184 31.16 -4.20 -8.82
CA ARG A 184 30.95 -5.34 -9.72
C ARG A 184 31.81 -6.51 -9.26
N ALA A 185 31.19 -7.61 -8.84
CA ALA A 185 31.91 -8.85 -8.58
C ALA A 185 32.40 -9.49 -9.89
N PRO A 186 33.59 -10.11 -9.92
CA PRO A 186 34.16 -10.70 -11.13
C PRO A 186 33.43 -12.00 -11.51
N ARG A 187 33.22 -12.17 -12.81
CA ARG A 187 32.72 -13.43 -13.40
C ARG A 187 33.81 -14.49 -13.25
N SER A 188 33.52 -15.60 -12.57
CA SER A 188 34.34 -16.80 -12.64
C SER A 188 34.00 -17.55 -13.92
N SER A 189 35.03 -17.74 -14.76
CA SER A 189 35.06 -18.70 -15.87
C SER A 189 35.16 -20.12 -15.30
N ARG A 190 34.18 -20.95 -15.60
CA ARG A 190 34.34 -22.38 -16.05
C ARG A 190 32.97 -22.90 -16.49
#